data_f1d92d879a977343cd2ad37ca6d36fcb
#
_entry.id   f1d92d879a977343cd2ad37ca6d36fcb
#
_cell.length_a   1.000
_cell.length_b   1.000
_cell.length_c   1.000
_cell.angle_alpha   90.00
_cell.angle_beta   90.00
_cell.angle_gamma   90.00
#
_symmetry.space_group_name_H-M   'P 1'
#
loop_
_entity.id
_entity.type
_entity.pdbx_description
1 polymer ?
#
loop_
_entity_poly.entity_id
_entity_poly.type
_entity_poly.pdbx_seq_one_letter_code
_entity_poly.pdbx_strand_id
1 'polypeptide(L)'
;MLTLGIAWAQTPTPPVTPATPGAAPAAQGGGMAAAGFLVVIGLLLLVGIAVKLYDRKRKRDAEAVHLQAQVSDALMRDAGLAGLLLTPTAYIRGGEAVVEISGEVPDSTAREKALRIAREEAARVRPDVKIVDKISARGAIAA
;
A
#
# COMPACT_ATOMS: atom_id res chain seq x y z
N MET A 1 88.10 -42.27 -49.92
CA MET A 1 86.67 -42.40 -49.55
C MET A 1 86.46 -41.66 -48.28
N LEU A 2 85.82 -40.47 -48.41
CA LEU A 2 85.47 -39.57 -47.28
C LEU A 2 84.19 -40.04 -46.64
N THR A 3 84.19 -40.33 -45.35
CA THR A 3 82.97 -40.50 -44.54
C THR A 3 82.76 -39.22 -43.68
N LEU A 4 81.73 -38.43 -44.06
CA LEU A 4 81.24 -37.38 -43.28
C LEU A 4 80.49 -37.80 -42.03
N GLY A 5 81.07 -37.60 -40.88
CA GLY A 5 80.37 -37.72 -39.58
C GLY A 5 79.44 -36.55 -39.31
N ILE A 6 78.15 -36.79 -39.28
CA ILE A 6 77.19 -35.77 -38.89
C ILE A 6 77.15 -35.74 -37.36
N ALA A 7 77.64 -34.67 -36.76
CA ALA A 7 77.52 -34.43 -35.32
C ALA A 7 76.08 -33.89 -35.01
N TRP A 8 75.31 -34.65 -34.25
CA TRP A 8 74.06 -34.21 -33.72
C TRP A 8 74.33 -33.23 -32.55
N ALA A 9 74.07 -31.97 -32.77
CA ALA A 9 74.05 -30.99 -31.68
C ALA A 9 72.86 -31.23 -30.76
N GLN A 10 73.18 -31.70 -29.56
CA GLN A 10 72.17 -31.75 -28.47
C GLN A 10 71.94 -30.35 -28.00
N THR A 11 70.73 -29.84 -28.22
CA THR A 11 70.25 -28.60 -27.61
C THR A 11 70.02 -28.87 -26.12
N PRO A 12 70.62 -28.04 -25.22
CA PRO A 12 70.37 -28.19 -23.81
C PRO A 12 68.87 -27.81 -23.51
N THR A 13 68.17 -28.77 -22.95
CA THR A 13 66.83 -28.58 -22.40
C THR A 13 66.92 -27.57 -21.25
N PRO A 14 66.13 -26.49 -21.24
CA PRO A 14 66.10 -25.57 -20.09
C PRO A 14 65.52 -26.28 -18.88
N PRO A 15 66.01 -25.97 -17.66
CA PRO A 15 65.48 -26.62 -16.45
C PRO A 15 64.02 -26.30 -16.25
N VAL A 16 63.22 -27.34 -16.14
CA VAL A 16 61.81 -27.26 -15.79
C VAL A 16 61.76 -26.77 -14.34
N THR A 17 61.48 -25.49 -14.14
CA THR A 17 61.16 -24.98 -12.82
C THR A 17 59.86 -25.66 -12.36
N PRO A 18 59.82 -26.29 -11.17
CA PRO A 18 58.56 -26.82 -10.65
C PRO A 18 57.62 -25.65 -10.46
N ALA A 19 56.48 -25.68 -11.16
CA ALA A 19 55.40 -24.73 -10.94
C ALA A 19 54.99 -24.79 -9.48
N THR A 20 55.24 -23.75 -8.72
CA THR A 20 54.66 -23.53 -7.41
C THR A 20 53.16 -23.67 -7.59
N PRO A 21 52.47 -24.53 -6.81
CA PRO A 21 51.00 -24.57 -6.86
C PRO A 21 50.53 -23.15 -6.57
N GLY A 22 49.99 -22.51 -7.62
CA GLY A 22 49.52 -21.15 -7.55
C GLY A 22 48.59 -20.96 -6.37
N ALA A 23 48.89 -19.97 -5.58
CA ALA A 23 47.95 -19.48 -4.58
C ALA A 23 46.60 -19.35 -5.28
N ALA A 24 45.61 -20.04 -4.74
CA ALA A 24 44.23 -19.90 -5.17
C ALA A 24 43.90 -18.40 -5.21
N PRO A 25 43.29 -17.90 -6.28
CA PRO A 25 42.87 -16.52 -6.30
C PRO A 25 41.99 -16.30 -5.07
N ALA A 26 42.48 -15.49 -4.16
CA ALA A 26 41.69 -15.08 -3.00
C ALA A 26 40.36 -14.56 -3.55
N ALA A 27 39.27 -15.17 -3.08
CA ALA A 27 37.92 -14.83 -3.44
C ALA A 27 37.58 -13.41 -2.96
N GLN A 28 38.12 -12.42 -3.62
CA GLN A 28 37.83 -10.98 -3.38
C GLN A 28 36.52 -10.54 -4.07
N GLY A 29 35.77 -11.46 -4.70
CA GLY A 29 34.49 -11.18 -5.35
C GLY A 29 33.24 -11.33 -4.46
N GLY A 30 33.35 -11.94 -3.26
CA GLY A 30 32.21 -12.27 -2.42
C GLY A 30 31.49 -11.05 -1.82
N GLY A 31 32.18 -9.97 -1.57
CA GLY A 31 31.61 -8.79 -0.92
C GLY A 31 30.64 -8.00 -1.81
N MET A 32 30.99 -7.81 -3.08
CA MET A 32 30.12 -7.06 -3.99
C MET A 32 28.89 -7.87 -4.42
N ALA A 33 29.02 -9.19 -4.59
CA ALA A 33 27.88 -10.06 -4.88
C ALA A 33 26.90 -10.15 -3.70
N ALA A 34 27.43 -10.25 -2.47
CA ALA A 34 26.62 -10.24 -1.25
C ALA A 34 25.91 -8.90 -1.05
N ALA A 35 26.58 -7.78 -1.28
CA ALA A 35 25.98 -6.45 -1.20
C ALA A 35 24.86 -6.27 -2.23
N GLY A 36 25.08 -6.70 -3.48
CA GLY A 36 24.05 -6.67 -4.52
C GLY A 36 22.84 -7.52 -4.18
N PHE A 37 23.03 -8.70 -3.60
CA PHE A 37 21.97 -9.58 -3.18
C PHE A 37 21.12 -8.96 -2.05
N LEU A 38 21.75 -8.33 -1.05
CA LEU A 38 21.07 -7.62 0.04
C LEU A 38 20.25 -6.44 -0.48
N VAL A 39 20.76 -5.69 -1.46
CA VAL A 39 20.01 -4.58 -2.09
C VAL A 39 18.77 -5.11 -2.81
N VAL A 40 18.87 -6.21 -3.55
CA VAL A 40 17.72 -6.82 -4.23
C VAL A 40 16.68 -7.31 -3.23
N ILE A 41 17.09 -8.00 -2.16
CA ILE A 41 16.17 -8.44 -1.12
C ILE A 41 15.51 -7.23 -0.43
N GLY A 42 16.28 -6.20 -0.11
CA GLY A 42 15.76 -4.96 0.48
C GLY A 42 14.72 -4.29 -0.41
N LEU A 43 14.97 -4.24 -1.71
CA LEU A 43 14.03 -3.70 -2.69
C LEU A 43 12.74 -4.53 -2.78
N LEU A 44 12.86 -5.86 -2.82
CA LEU A 44 11.71 -6.77 -2.84
C LEU A 44 10.86 -6.63 -1.57
N LEU A 45 11.49 -6.50 -0.39
CA LEU A 45 10.79 -6.26 0.86
C LEU A 45 10.06 -4.92 0.85
N LEU A 46 10.69 -3.86 0.36
CA LEU A 46 10.06 -2.54 0.21
C LEU A 46 8.84 -2.59 -0.71
N VAL A 47 8.95 -3.26 -1.85
CA VAL A 47 7.83 -3.45 -2.78
C VAL A 47 6.72 -4.26 -2.12
N GLY A 48 7.05 -5.36 -1.42
CA GLY A 48 6.08 -6.18 -0.70
C GLY A 48 5.32 -5.38 0.38
N ILE A 49 6.03 -4.55 1.13
CA ILE A 49 5.42 -3.66 2.14
C ILE A 49 4.52 -2.62 1.46
N ALA A 50 5.00 -1.99 0.39
CA ALA A 50 4.23 -1.00 -0.36
C ALA A 50 2.92 -1.59 -0.93
N VAL A 51 2.96 -2.77 -1.52
CA VAL A 51 1.78 -3.49 -2.02
C VAL A 51 0.81 -3.79 -0.88
N LYS A 52 1.30 -4.30 0.26
CA LYS A 52 0.46 -4.61 1.42
C LYS A 52 -0.21 -3.38 2.02
N LEU A 53 0.49 -2.24 2.05
CA LEU A 53 -0.07 -0.97 2.51
C LEU A 53 -1.11 -0.44 1.53
N TYR A 54 -0.88 -0.57 0.23
CA TYR A 54 -1.81 -0.18 -0.82
C TYR A 54 -3.10 -1.00 -0.77
N ASP A 55 -3.00 -2.32 -0.60
CA ASP A 55 -4.16 -3.20 -0.47
C ASP A 55 -5.01 -2.86 0.76
N ARG A 56 -4.35 -2.55 1.89
CA ARG A 56 -5.06 -2.10 3.09
C ARG A 56 -5.81 -0.78 2.87
N LYS A 57 -5.18 0.16 2.17
CA LYS A 57 -5.82 1.43 1.84
C LYS A 57 -7.02 1.20 0.92
N ARG A 58 -6.86 0.42 -0.13
CA ARG A 58 -7.93 0.11 -1.09
C ARG A 58 -9.14 -0.57 -0.44
N LYS A 59 -8.91 -1.49 0.50
CA LYS A 59 -10.00 -2.14 1.26
C LYS A 59 -10.76 -1.13 2.11
N ARG A 60 -10.07 -0.22 2.79
CA ARG A 60 -10.68 0.85 3.57
C ARG A 60 -11.50 1.81 2.72
N ASP A 61 -10.97 2.19 1.57
CA ASP A 61 -11.68 3.08 0.63
C ASP A 61 -12.94 2.42 0.08
N ALA A 62 -12.88 1.14 -0.26
CA ALA A 62 -14.04 0.37 -0.71
C ALA A 62 -15.12 0.23 0.40
N GLU A 63 -14.70 0.00 1.65
CA GLU A 63 -15.59 -0.06 2.81
C GLU A 63 -16.27 1.30 3.06
N ALA A 64 -15.52 2.39 2.96
CA ALA A 64 -16.05 3.74 3.11
C ALA A 64 -17.10 4.07 2.03
N VAL A 65 -16.82 3.72 0.77
CA VAL A 65 -17.77 3.91 -0.34
C VAL A 65 -19.04 3.11 -0.13
N HIS A 66 -18.92 1.86 0.32
CA HIS A 66 -20.08 1.01 0.63
C HIS A 66 -20.94 1.60 1.76
N LEU A 67 -20.29 2.03 2.84
CA LEU A 67 -20.94 2.69 3.97
C LEU A 67 -21.67 3.98 3.53
N GLN A 68 -21.00 4.81 2.74
CA GLN A 68 -21.59 6.03 2.19
C GLN A 68 -22.82 5.74 1.33
N ALA A 69 -22.75 4.75 0.45
CA ALA A 69 -23.85 4.37 -0.42
C ALA A 69 -25.07 3.90 0.38
N GLN A 70 -24.88 3.08 1.41
CA GLN A 70 -25.97 2.60 2.25
C GLN A 70 -26.64 3.72 3.04
N VAL A 71 -25.86 4.60 3.66
CA VAL A 71 -26.41 5.75 4.38
C VAL A 71 -27.14 6.70 3.42
N SER A 72 -26.57 6.97 2.25
CA SER A 72 -27.22 7.80 1.24
C SER A 72 -28.56 7.23 0.80
N ASP A 73 -28.60 5.94 0.53
CA ASP A 73 -29.79 5.23 0.07
C ASP A 73 -30.89 5.23 1.16
N ALA A 74 -30.51 5.05 2.42
CA ALA A 74 -31.44 5.12 3.54
C ALA A 74 -32.05 6.52 3.73
N LEU A 75 -31.23 7.56 3.61
CA LEU A 75 -31.70 8.94 3.71
C LEU A 75 -32.67 9.29 2.56
N MET A 76 -32.40 8.79 1.34
CA MET A 76 -33.27 9.03 0.19
C MET A 76 -34.58 8.25 0.25
N ARG A 77 -34.62 7.08 0.88
CA ARG A 77 -35.84 6.28 1.03
C ARG A 77 -36.82 6.87 2.05
N ASP A 78 -36.36 7.68 2.97
CA ASP A 78 -37.23 8.27 3.98
C ASP A 78 -38.06 9.41 3.37
N ALA A 79 -39.38 9.27 3.40
CA ALA A 79 -40.30 10.23 2.82
C ALA A 79 -40.22 11.64 3.47
N GLY A 80 -39.83 11.72 4.74
CA GLY A 80 -39.68 12.99 5.46
C GLY A 80 -38.34 13.71 5.18
N LEU A 81 -37.41 13.01 4.55
CA LEU A 81 -36.10 13.56 4.13
C LEU A 81 -35.97 13.65 2.63
N ALA A 82 -36.92 13.05 1.89
CA ALA A 82 -36.94 13.07 0.43
C ALA A 82 -37.00 14.50 -0.10
N GLY A 83 -36.06 14.82 -0.98
CA GLY A 83 -35.94 16.19 -1.54
C GLY A 83 -35.06 17.16 -0.74
N LEU A 84 -34.55 16.75 0.44
CA LEU A 84 -33.55 17.52 1.15
C LEU A 84 -32.16 17.22 0.58
N LEU A 85 -31.35 18.26 0.43
CA LEU A 85 -29.96 18.13 -0.06
C LEU A 85 -29.05 17.71 1.11
N LEU A 86 -29.11 16.41 1.44
CA LEU A 86 -28.23 15.79 2.42
C LEU A 86 -27.16 15.00 1.73
N THR A 87 -25.91 15.27 2.06
CA THR A 87 -24.74 14.62 1.47
C THR A 87 -23.98 13.88 2.56
N PRO A 88 -24.11 12.55 2.64
CA PRO A 88 -23.27 11.74 3.49
C PRO A 88 -21.90 11.55 2.84
N THR A 89 -20.84 11.67 3.61
CA THR A 89 -19.47 11.39 3.20
C THR A 89 -18.85 10.43 4.21
N ALA A 90 -18.43 9.26 3.76
CA ALA A 90 -17.79 8.29 4.63
C ALA A 90 -16.29 8.21 4.33
N TYR A 91 -15.49 8.08 5.38
CA TYR A 91 -14.05 7.85 5.28
C TYR A 91 -13.54 7.07 6.50
N ILE A 92 -12.39 6.41 6.34
CA ILE A 92 -11.74 5.69 7.43
C ILE A 92 -10.50 6.46 7.87
N ARG A 93 -10.50 6.89 9.13
CA ARG A 93 -9.39 7.60 9.75
C ARG A 93 -8.86 6.82 10.94
N GLY A 94 -7.56 6.46 10.92
CA GLY A 94 -6.95 5.72 12.03
C GLY A 94 -7.51 4.32 12.30
N GLY A 95 -8.33 3.78 11.37
CA GLY A 95 -9.04 2.49 11.57
C GLY A 95 -10.50 2.67 12.01
N GLU A 96 -10.91 3.86 12.44
CA GLU A 96 -12.28 4.23 12.77
C GLU A 96 -13.02 4.68 11.51
N ALA A 97 -14.23 4.18 11.31
CA ALA A 97 -15.09 4.64 10.25
C ALA A 97 -15.83 5.90 10.70
N VAL A 98 -15.79 6.94 9.87
CA VAL A 98 -16.45 8.22 10.13
C VAL A 98 -17.44 8.49 9.01
N VAL A 99 -18.67 8.80 9.37
CA VAL A 99 -19.69 9.28 8.43
C VAL A 99 -20.04 10.72 8.80
N GLU A 100 -19.73 11.61 7.91
CA GLU A 100 -20.06 13.02 8.02
C GLU A 100 -21.33 13.29 7.19
N ILE A 101 -22.33 13.93 7.80
CA ILE A 101 -23.56 14.31 7.10
C ILE A 101 -23.59 15.82 7.02
N SER A 102 -23.58 16.33 5.81
CA SER A 102 -23.67 17.75 5.51
C SER A 102 -24.92 18.05 4.71
N GLY A 103 -25.40 19.27 4.82
CA GLY A 103 -26.56 19.74 4.08
C GLY A 103 -27.38 20.76 4.84
N GLU A 104 -28.52 21.10 4.29
CA GLU A 104 -29.44 22.06 4.87
C GLU A 104 -30.82 21.42 5.06
N VAL A 105 -31.41 21.59 6.22
CA VAL A 105 -32.72 21.06 6.58
C VAL A 105 -33.63 22.19 7.08
N PRO A 106 -34.97 22.04 6.95
CA PRO A 106 -35.92 23.08 7.36
C PRO A 106 -35.93 23.32 8.88
N ASP A 107 -35.77 22.27 9.66
CA ASP A 107 -35.92 22.33 11.11
C ASP A 107 -35.02 21.31 11.85
N SER A 108 -34.98 21.41 13.17
CA SER A 108 -34.21 20.52 14.04
C SER A 108 -34.74 19.08 14.03
N THR A 109 -36.03 18.89 13.80
CA THR A 109 -36.65 17.53 13.76
C THR A 109 -36.15 16.75 12.57
N ALA A 110 -36.08 17.39 11.39
CA ALA A 110 -35.49 16.77 10.19
C ALA A 110 -34.01 16.43 10.39
N ARG A 111 -33.26 17.33 11.07
CA ARG A 111 -31.85 17.10 11.41
C ARG A 111 -31.68 15.88 12.32
N GLU A 112 -32.44 15.81 13.42
CA GLU A 112 -32.37 14.66 14.33
C GLU A 112 -32.76 13.37 13.66
N LYS A 113 -33.80 13.39 12.80
CA LYS A 113 -34.24 12.25 12.03
C LYS A 113 -33.15 11.76 11.08
N ALA A 114 -32.50 12.67 10.35
CA ALA A 114 -31.41 12.32 9.44
C ALA A 114 -30.24 11.68 10.19
N LEU A 115 -29.85 12.24 11.33
CA LEU A 115 -28.76 11.71 12.16
C LEU A 115 -29.10 10.34 12.75
N ARG A 116 -30.37 10.13 13.15
CA ARG A 116 -30.83 8.83 13.67
C ARG A 116 -30.75 7.76 12.58
N ILE A 117 -31.32 8.01 11.39
CA ILE A 117 -31.28 7.07 10.26
C ILE A 117 -29.84 6.75 9.90
N ALA A 118 -29.00 7.77 9.76
CA ALA A 118 -27.59 7.57 9.44
C ALA A 118 -26.86 6.72 10.47
N ARG A 119 -27.15 6.91 11.76
CA ARG A 119 -26.56 6.12 12.84
C ARG A 119 -27.03 4.66 12.81
N GLU A 120 -28.33 4.45 12.59
CA GLU A 120 -28.91 3.12 12.50
C GLU A 120 -28.34 2.34 11.31
N GLU A 121 -28.28 2.95 10.14
CA GLU A 121 -27.74 2.28 8.94
C GLU A 121 -26.22 2.08 9.01
N ALA A 122 -25.50 3.07 9.49
CA ALA A 122 -24.05 2.93 9.66
C ALA A 122 -23.71 1.82 10.68
N ALA A 123 -24.44 1.71 11.77
CA ALA A 123 -24.24 0.67 12.78
C ALA A 123 -24.53 -0.76 12.28
N ARG A 124 -25.37 -0.91 11.26
CA ARG A 124 -25.60 -2.22 10.61
C ARG A 124 -24.40 -2.71 9.83
N VAL A 125 -23.66 -1.77 9.23
CA VAL A 125 -22.43 -2.09 8.49
C VAL A 125 -21.25 -2.27 9.44
N ARG A 126 -21.18 -1.38 10.43
CA ARG A 126 -20.08 -1.33 11.36
C ARG A 126 -20.49 -0.70 12.70
N PRO A 127 -20.38 -1.41 13.83
CA PRO A 127 -20.87 -0.92 15.13
C PRO A 127 -20.05 0.25 15.70
N ASP A 128 -18.80 0.44 15.26
CA ASP A 128 -17.86 1.45 15.73
C ASP A 128 -17.78 2.71 14.84
N VAL A 129 -18.89 3.02 14.14
CA VAL A 129 -18.94 4.21 13.26
C VAL A 129 -19.18 5.47 14.08
N LYS A 130 -18.38 6.48 13.82
CA LYS A 130 -18.57 7.83 14.33
C LYS A 130 -19.38 8.68 13.35
N ILE A 131 -20.47 9.24 13.84
CA ILE A 131 -21.28 10.19 13.07
C ILE A 131 -20.85 11.62 13.40
N VAL A 132 -20.52 12.38 12.37
CA VAL A 132 -20.20 13.81 12.46
C VAL A 132 -21.31 14.59 11.80
N ASP A 133 -21.91 15.47 12.58
CA ASP A 133 -23.02 16.31 12.17
C ASP A 133 -22.49 17.66 11.63
N LYS A 134 -22.77 17.92 10.38
CA LYS A 134 -22.55 19.20 9.69
C LYS A 134 -23.83 19.71 9.01
N ILE A 135 -24.97 19.31 9.53
CA ILE A 135 -26.29 19.74 9.02
C ILE A 135 -26.61 21.12 9.57
N SER A 136 -26.95 22.04 8.70
CA SER A 136 -27.46 23.36 9.06
C SER A 136 -28.98 23.37 9.04
N ALA A 137 -29.60 23.78 10.14
CA ALA A 137 -31.05 23.99 10.19
C ALA A 137 -31.39 25.43 9.86
N ARG A 138 -32.24 25.66 8.87
CA ARG A 138 -32.60 27.01 8.38
C ARG A 138 -33.32 27.82 9.46
N GLY A 139 -34.00 27.18 10.39
CA GLY A 139 -34.71 27.85 11.51
C GLY A 139 -33.83 28.30 12.67
N ALA A 140 -32.54 27.98 12.70
CA ALA A 140 -31.64 28.30 13.81
C ALA A 140 -31.04 29.72 13.74
N ILE A 141 -31.37 30.50 12.69
CA ILE A 141 -30.78 31.86 12.47
C ILE A 141 -31.71 32.98 12.99
N ALA A 142 -32.84 32.63 13.57
CA ALA A 142 -33.81 33.61 14.07
C ALA A 142 -33.97 33.55 15.60
N ALA A 143 -32.88 33.87 16.31
CA ALA A 143 -32.97 34.28 17.73
C ALA A 143 -31.73 35.12 18.08
#